data_2c811cecd3fd3b0c5ee11f3459ddcf1a
#
_entry.id   2c811cecd3fd3b0c5ee11f3459ddcf1a
#
_cell.length_a   1.000
_cell.length_b   1.000
_cell.length_c   1.000
_cell.angle_alpha   90.00
_cell.angle_beta   90.00
_cell.angle_gamma   90.00
#
_symmetry.space_group_name_H-M   'P 1'
#
loop_
_entity.id
_entity.type
_entity.pdbx_description
1 polymer ?
#
loop_
_entity_poly.entity_id
_entity_poly.type
_entity_poly.pdbx_seq_one_letter_code
_entity_poly.pdbx_strand_id
1 'polypeptide(L)'
;MLWSHKNIGARIWPNDYCPPHVTFVCRADHWTARMRFSMVMPAVALWDVKPLSQAPSIKLLNELASQLHAHLDVCRAEWWRTQQTVCLDDHMVFRAPNGKVYLGAGPGAAHGMI
;
A
#
# COMPACT_ATOMS: atom_id res chain seq x y z
N MET A 1 -1.13 9.54 -12.54
CA MET A 1 -0.84 9.91 -11.15
C MET A 1 -2.17 10.11 -10.41
N LEU A 2 -2.32 9.49 -9.25
CA LEU A 2 -3.56 9.57 -8.47
C LEU A 2 -3.64 10.87 -7.67
N TRP A 3 -2.56 11.22 -7.00
CA TRP A 3 -2.39 12.50 -6.31
C TRP A 3 -0.89 12.74 -6.08
N SER A 4 -0.55 13.89 -5.54
CA SER A 4 0.82 14.18 -5.14
C SER A 4 0.85 14.83 -3.77
N HIS A 5 1.95 14.65 -3.07
CA HIS A 5 2.22 15.24 -1.76
C HIS A 5 3.69 15.69 -1.75
N LYS A 6 3.94 16.99 -1.58
CA LYS A 6 5.29 17.54 -1.57
C LYS A 6 6.10 17.11 -2.80
N ASN A 7 5.49 17.19 -3.97
CA ASN A 7 6.08 16.77 -5.25
C ASN A 7 6.39 15.28 -5.37
N ILE A 8 5.83 14.46 -4.48
CA ILE A 8 5.92 13.01 -4.55
C ILE A 8 4.63 12.51 -5.15
N GLY A 9 4.70 11.82 -6.28
CA GLY A 9 3.53 11.34 -7.00
C GLY A 9 3.12 9.94 -6.56
N ALA A 10 1.83 9.73 -6.36
CA ALA A 10 1.26 8.42 -6.05
C ALA A 10 0.74 7.78 -7.34
N ARG A 11 1.15 6.53 -7.63
CA ARG A 11 0.83 5.85 -8.88
C ARG A 11 0.44 4.40 -8.66
N ILE A 12 -0.51 3.94 -9.50
CA ILE A 12 -0.80 2.53 -9.72
C ILE A 12 -0.67 2.31 -11.22
N TRP A 13 0.19 1.38 -11.62
CA TRP A 13 0.40 1.07 -13.04
C TRP A 13 -0.48 -0.09 -13.49
N PRO A 14 -0.89 -0.11 -14.78
CA PRO A 14 -1.75 -1.18 -15.30
C PRO A 14 -1.15 -2.58 -15.20
N ASN A 15 0.17 -2.69 -15.13
CA ASN A 15 0.85 -3.97 -15.01
C ASN A 15 1.31 -4.29 -13.59
N ASP A 16 0.78 -3.56 -12.60
CA ASP A 16 1.04 -3.89 -11.20
C ASP A 16 0.42 -5.25 -10.86
N TYR A 17 0.88 -5.81 -9.74
CA TYR A 17 0.51 -7.16 -9.33
C TYR A 17 0.16 -7.18 -7.84
N CYS A 18 -0.56 -8.20 -7.44
CA CYS A 18 -0.96 -8.39 -6.05
C CYS A 18 0.24 -8.51 -5.11
N PRO A 19 0.16 -8.02 -3.88
CA PRO A 19 -1.02 -7.42 -3.23
C PRO A 19 -1.26 -5.99 -3.70
N PRO A 20 -2.46 -5.43 -3.45
CA PRO A 20 -2.75 -4.05 -3.83
C PRO A 20 -1.76 -3.08 -3.21
N HIS A 21 -1.21 -2.22 -4.04
CA HIS A 21 -0.20 -1.27 -3.59
C HIS A 21 -0.18 -0.02 -4.46
N VAL A 22 0.36 1.03 -3.88
CA VAL A 22 0.65 2.28 -4.55
C VAL A 22 2.16 2.48 -4.54
N THR A 23 2.70 3.06 -5.59
CA THR A 23 4.11 3.46 -5.64
C THR A 23 4.20 4.98 -5.54
N PHE A 24 4.89 5.45 -4.52
CA PHE A 24 5.24 6.86 -4.41
C PHE A 24 6.57 7.08 -5.10
N VAL A 25 6.61 8.08 -5.99
CA VAL A 25 7.80 8.39 -6.78
C VAL A 25 8.28 9.79 -6.42
N CYS A 26 9.50 9.89 -5.90
CA CYS A 26 10.17 11.16 -5.66
C CYS A 26 11.33 11.30 -6.64
N ARG A 27 11.11 12.08 -7.70
CA ARG A 27 12.13 12.26 -8.74
C ARG A 27 13.28 13.14 -8.26
N ALA A 28 12.98 14.14 -7.43
CA ALA A 28 14.00 15.07 -6.94
C ALA A 28 15.07 14.36 -6.12
N ASP A 29 14.66 13.40 -5.29
CA ASP A 29 15.57 12.68 -4.38
C ASP A 29 15.88 11.27 -4.86
N HIS A 30 15.38 10.88 -6.04
CA HIS A 30 15.70 9.63 -6.71
C HIS A 30 15.36 8.37 -5.91
N TRP A 31 14.15 8.33 -5.33
CA TRP A 31 13.67 7.12 -4.66
C TRP A 31 12.21 6.84 -5.00
N THR A 32 11.83 5.58 -4.78
CA THR A 32 10.43 5.15 -4.82
C THR A 32 10.11 4.39 -3.54
N ALA A 33 8.87 4.50 -3.09
CA ALA A 33 8.38 3.73 -1.95
C ALA A 33 7.07 3.06 -2.34
N ARG A 34 6.98 1.74 -2.11
CA ARG A 34 5.73 1.02 -2.33
C ARG A 34 5.03 0.84 -0.99
N MET A 35 3.74 1.12 -0.99
CA MET A 35 2.91 0.92 0.20
C MET A 35 1.70 0.09 -0.18
N ARG A 36 1.44 -0.95 0.60
CA ARG A 36 0.28 -1.81 0.42
C ARG A 36 -0.94 -1.22 1.07
N PHE A 37 -2.09 -1.51 0.49
CA PHE A 37 -3.37 -1.16 1.10
C PHE A 37 -4.34 -2.33 0.98
N SER A 38 -5.28 -2.39 1.91
CA SER A 38 -6.31 -3.42 1.89
C SER A 38 -7.48 -2.97 1.01
N MET A 39 -8.06 -3.91 0.26
CA MET A 39 -9.28 -3.63 -0.50
C MET A 39 -10.52 -3.57 0.39
N VAL A 40 -10.45 -4.07 1.61
CA VAL A 40 -11.62 -4.20 2.50
C VAL A 40 -11.45 -3.56 3.86
N MET A 41 -10.23 -3.33 4.31
CA MET A 41 -9.94 -2.79 5.64
C MET A 41 -9.22 -1.45 5.53
N PRO A 42 -9.34 -0.55 6.52
CA PRO A 42 -8.59 0.71 6.54
C PRO A 42 -7.14 0.48 6.97
N ALA A 43 -6.44 -0.39 6.26
CA ALA A 43 -5.09 -0.81 6.61
C ALA A 43 -4.12 -0.46 5.48
N VAL A 44 -2.99 0.14 5.85
CA VAL A 44 -1.90 0.45 4.93
C VAL A 44 -0.58 0.03 5.59
N ALA A 45 0.42 -0.32 4.78
CA ALA A 45 1.72 -0.73 5.30
C ALA A 45 2.81 -0.44 4.28
N LEU A 46 3.97 -0.01 4.77
CA LEU A 46 5.14 0.12 3.91
C LEU A 46 5.56 -1.26 3.41
N TRP A 47 5.80 -1.35 2.10
CA TRP A 47 6.31 -2.58 1.48
C TRP A 47 7.82 -2.50 1.29
N ASP A 48 8.30 -1.50 0.55
CA ASP A 48 9.72 -1.30 0.36
C ASP A 48 10.05 0.13 -0.06
N VAL A 49 11.34 0.47 0.02
CA VAL A 49 11.88 1.72 -0.50
C VAL A 49 13.10 1.37 -1.35
N LYS A 50 13.19 1.95 -2.54
CA LYS A 50 14.30 1.70 -3.48
C LYS A 50 14.84 3.00 -4.02
N PRO A 51 16.16 3.19 -4.00
CA PRO A 51 17.16 2.42 -3.27
C PRO A 51 17.16 2.81 -1.78
N LEU A 52 17.55 1.90 -0.92
CA LEU A 52 17.60 2.18 0.52
C LEU A 52 18.55 3.32 0.86
N SER A 53 19.62 3.48 0.08
CA SER A 53 20.57 4.56 0.29
C SER A 53 19.97 5.97 0.10
N GLN A 54 18.81 6.05 -0.55
CA GLN A 54 18.11 7.31 -0.79
C GLN A 54 16.80 7.39 -0.01
N ALA A 55 16.60 6.48 0.94
CA ALA A 55 15.34 6.41 1.68
C ALA A 55 15.05 7.73 2.41
N PRO A 56 13.79 8.19 2.38
CA PRO A 56 13.40 9.39 3.10
C PRO A 56 13.31 9.13 4.60
N SER A 57 13.05 10.18 5.36
CA SER A 57 12.86 10.07 6.79
C SER A 57 11.62 9.23 7.14
N ILE A 58 11.61 8.66 8.32
CA ILE A 58 10.44 7.95 8.85
C ILE A 58 9.24 8.90 8.92
N LYS A 59 9.48 10.17 9.27
CA LYS A 59 8.41 11.18 9.32
C LYS A 59 7.73 11.32 7.97
N LEU A 60 8.51 11.42 6.89
CA LEU A 60 7.94 11.55 5.55
C LEU A 60 7.20 10.28 5.13
N LEU A 61 7.75 9.12 5.43
CA LEU A 61 7.06 7.85 5.13
C LEU A 61 5.73 7.74 5.87
N ASN A 62 5.67 8.20 7.12
CA ASN A 62 4.42 8.25 7.88
C ASN A 62 3.42 9.23 7.26
N GLU A 63 3.89 10.37 6.76
CA GLU A 63 3.02 11.30 6.04
C GLU A 63 2.42 10.65 4.79
N LEU A 64 3.24 9.93 4.02
CA LEU A 64 2.76 9.23 2.83
C LEU A 64 1.77 8.13 3.18
N ALA A 65 2.00 7.40 4.24
CA ALA A 65 1.05 6.40 4.72
C ALA A 65 -0.29 7.03 5.11
N SER A 66 -0.26 8.18 5.76
CA SER A 66 -1.47 8.92 6.11
C SER A 66 -2.20 9.41 4.86
N GLN A 67 -1.46 9.87 3.84
CA GLN A 67 -2.04 10.25 2.56
C GLN A 67 -2.70 9.06 1.88
N LEU A 68 -2.06 7.92 1.87
CA LEU A 68 -2.63 6.70 1.31
C LEU A 68 -3.91 6.32 2.04
N HIS A 69 -3.90 6.34 3.35
CA HIS A 69 -5.08 6.04 4.15
C HIS A 69 -6.24 6.98 3.81
N ALA A 70 -5.96 8.27 3.63
CA ALA A 70 -6.97 9.26 3.27
C ALA A 70 -7.51 9.06 1.84
N HIS A 71 -6.78 8.37 0.97
CA HIS A 71 -7.13 8.17 -0.43
C HIS A 71 -7.47 6.71 -0.76
N LEU A 72 -7.84 5.91 0.24
CA LEU A 72 -8.13 4.49 0.02
C LEU A 72 -9.20 4.26 -1.06
N ASP A 73 -10.25 5.08 -1.06
CA ASP A 73 -11.31 4.92 -2.06
C ASP A 73 -10.79 5.11 -3.48
N VAL A 74 -9.95 6.11 -3.68
CA VAL A 74 -9.32 6.37 -4.98
C VAL A 74 -8.42 5.22 -5.38
N CYS A 75 -7.61 4.73 -4.46
CA CYS A 75 -6.70 3.62 -4.71
C CYS A 75 -7.44 2.32 -5.03
N ARG A 76 -8.49 2.02 -4.29
CA ARG A 76 -9.30 0.83 -4.51
C ARG A 76 -9.99 0.87 -5.88
N ALA A 77 -10.55 2.01 -6.24
CA ALA A 77 -11.18 2.18 -7.54
C ALA A 77 -10.18 2.01 -8.69
N GLU A 78 -9.00 2.63 -8.57
CA GLU A 78 -7.98 2.53 -9.59
C GLU A 78 -7.40 1.12 -9.68
N TRP A 79 -7.18 0.45 -8.54
CA TRP A 79 -6.73 -0.93 -8.53
C TRP A 79 -7.71 -1.84 -9.23
N TRP A 80 -9.00 -1.73 -8.90
CA TRP A 80 -10.03 -2.51 -9.57
C TRP A 80 -10.08 -2.24 -11.07
N ARG A 81 -9.99 -0.97 -11.46
CA ARG A 81 -10.05 -0.58 -12.86
C ARG A 81 -8.88 -1.17 -13.67
N THR A 82 -7.69 -1.21 -13.07
CA THR A 82 -6.47 -1.63 -13.79
C THR A 82 -6.19 -3.12 -13.65
N GLN A 83 -6.43 -3.71 -12.47
CA GLN A 83 -6.09 -5.10 -12.19
C GLN A 83 -7.29 -6.05 -12.27
N GLN A 84 -8.48 -5.52 -12.07
CA GLN A 84 -9.74 -6.29 -12.09
C GLN A 84 -9.72 -7.47 -11.11
N THR A 85 -9.05 -7.29 -9.97
CA THR A 85 -8.98 -8.29 -8.91
C THR A 85 -8.83 -7.60 -7.57
N VAL A 86 -9.32 -8.22 -6.53
CA VAL A 86 -9.16 -7.73 -5.16
C VAL A 86 -8.00 -8.41 -4.44
N CYS A 87 -7.35 -9.36 -5.09
CA CYS A 87 -6.17 -10.06 -4.56
C CYS A 87 -6.43 -10.77 -3.22
N LEU A 88 -7.61 -11.30 -3.04
CA LEU A 88 -7.95 -11.95 -1.77
C LEU A 88 -7.08 -13.18 -1.49
N ASP A 89 -6.58 -13.82 -2.53
CA ASP A 89 -5.70 -14.98 -2.40
C ASP A 89 -4.39 -14.63 -1.70
N ASP A 90 -4.01 -13.35 -1.71
CA ASP A 90 -2.79 -12.88 -1.05
C ASP A 90 -3.03 -12.44 0.38
N HIS A 91 -4.22 -12.70 0.92
CA HIS A 91 -4.60 -12.29 2.26
C HIS A 91 -5.03 -13.47 3.10
N MET A 92 -4.80 -13.36 4.38
CA MET A 92 -5.30 -14.31 5.38
C MET A 92 -6.25 -13.59 6.31
N VAL A 93 -7.27 -14.32 6.78
CA VAL A 93 -8.25 -13.78 7.71
C VAL A 93 -7.73 -14.01 9.13
N PHE A 94 -7.76 -12.97 9.94
CA PHE A 94 -7.40 -13.09 11.34
C PHE A 94 -8.33 -12.23 12.20
N ARG A 95 -8.40 -12.57 13.49
CA ARG A 95 -9.29 -11.92 14.44
C ARG A 95 -8.47 -11.12 15.45
N ALA A 96 -8.80 -9.84 15.59
CA ALA A 96 -8.18 -8.97 16.59
C ALA A 96 -8.76 -9.24 17.99
N PRO A 97 -8.09 -8.80 19.05
CA PRO A 97 -8.61 -8.96 20.43
C PRO A 97 -10.00 -8.36 20.67
N ASN A 98 -10.35 -7.32 19.91
CA ASN A 98 -11.68 -6.69 20.02
C ASN A 98 -12.77 -7.47 19.28
N GLY A 99 -12.46 -8.65 18.74
CA GLY A 99 -13.42 -9.48 18.03
C GLY A 99 -13.58 -9.15 16.56
N LYS A 100 -12.99 -8.07 16.07
CA LYS A 100 -13.06 -7.72 14.65
C LYS A 100 -12.22 -8.69 13.83
N VAL A 101 -12.68 -8.95 12.60
CA VAL A 101 -11.99 -9.82 11.66
C VAL A 101 -11.25 -8.97 10.66
N TYR A 102 -10.00 -9.29 10.42
CA TYR A 102 -9.14 -8.57 9.48
C TYR A 102 -8.57 -9.50 8.44
N LEU A 103 -8.24 -8.93 7.28
CA LEU A 103 -7.45 -9.61 6.27
C LEU A 103 -6.00 -9.17 6.41
N GLY A 104 -5.12 -10.12 6.62
CA GLY A 104 -3.69 -9.86 6.62
C GLY A 104 -3.08 -10.19 5.27
N ALA A 105 -1.80 -9.89 5.09
CA ALA A 105 -1.06 -10.26 3.89
C ALA A 105 -1.05 -11.79 3.74
N GLY A 106 -0.79 -12.27 2.52
CA GLY A 106 -0.81 -13.70 2.21
C GLY A 106 0.19 -14.52 3.00
N PRO A 107 0.29 -15.83 2.71
CA PRO A 107 1.02 -16.77 3.57
C PRO A 107 2.44 -16.34 3.91
N GLY A 108 3.15 -15.74 2.98
CA GLY A 108 4.52 -15.33 3.20
C GLY A 108 4.69 -14.20 4.19
N ALA A 109 3.68 -13.38 4.41
CA ALA A 109 3.75 -12.20 5.26
C ALA A 109 2.88 -12.30 6.51
N ALA A 110 2.00 -13.29 6.58
CA ALA A 110 0.99 -13.39 7.63
C ALA A 110 1.27 -14.54 8.60
N HIS A 111 2.49 -14.98 8.71
CA HIS A 111 2.83 -16.07 9.64
C HIS A 111 2.38 -15.72 11.05
N GLY A 112 1.69 -16.63 11.68
CA GLY A 112 1.28 -16.49 13.05
C GLY A 112 0.16 -15.49 13.28
N MET A 113 -0.42 -14.95 12.23
CA MET A 113 -1.54 -14.00 12.34
C MET A 113 -2.84 -14.70 12.72
N ILE A 114 -2.96 -15.93 12.36
CA ILE A 114 -4.18 -16.71 12.55
C ILE A 114 -4.06 -17.57 13.78
#